data_f59315145ba8fe838d2e5cc8ca6d8faf
#
_entry.id   f59315145ba8fe838d2e5cc8ca6d8faf
#
_cell.length_a   1.000
_cell.length_b   1.000
_cell.length_c   1.000
_cell.angle_alpha   90.00
_cell.angle_beta   90.00
_cell.angle_gamma   90.00
#
_symmetry.space_group_name_H-M   'P 1'
#
loop_
_entity.id
_entity.type
_entity.pdbx_description
1 polymer ?
#
loop_
_entity_poly.entity_id
_entity_poly.type
_entity_poly.pdbx_seq_one_letter_code
_entity_poly.pdbx_strand_id
1 'polypeptide(L)'
;MSRIYLSFASLLATAAAHGHVTNIVVNGVYYAGWDINSYPYMETPPVVAAWGTPNTGGGPMDVSSGYTNPDLICSLNATNAQGHVTVAAGDKINLQWTEWPDTHHGPVIDYLASCNGACETVDKTTLEFFKIDGVGLVDNSAVPGVWGDDQLIENNNSWMVQIPESIAPGNYVLRHEIIALHSAGTEGGAQNYPQCFNLQITGSGTDEPTGTLGTELYTLDEAGILVNIYASLDSYEVPGPALYSGASSIAQATSAITATGTAETGTGGATATATASATESATATATATSSATSTFSTSSIRSSASVPSNPSTTSTATSVQTTQSATTVTTTTRTTSAPGTLTTATSSATSTTVSAPTTAPTTSTPPSSGEGGAQAIYQQCGGINYKGATACAEGSSCHKYNPYYSQCIPA
;
A
#
# COMPACT_ATOMS: atom_id res chain seq x y z
N MET A 1 61.13 10.99 8.14
CA MET A 1 60.09 9.97 8.37
C MET A 1 58.75 10.66 8.24
N SER A 2 58.12 10.56 7.06
CA SER A 2 56.82 11.22 6.75
C SER A 2 55.71 10.24 7.15
N ARG A 3 54.87 10.64 8.12
CA ARG A 3 53.70 9.84 8.53
C ARG A 3 52.52 10.22 7.65
N ILE A 4 52.11 9.28 6.80
CA ILE A 4 50.88 9.36 6.00
C ILE A 4 49.72 9.02 6.94
N TYR A 5 48.88 10.00 7.25
CA TYR A 5 47.59 9.78 7.91
C TYR A 5 46.56 9.38 6.84
N LEU A 6 46.18 8.12 6.81
CA LEU A 6 45.00 7.69 6.07
C LEU A 6 43.75 8.12 6.88
N SER A 7 43.09 9.15 6.40
CA SER A 7 41.75 9.50 6.89
C SER A 7 40.75 8.51 6.27
N PHE A 8 40.20 7.61 7.10
CA PHE A 8 39.02 6.84 6.72
C PHE A 8 37.82 7.77 6.81
N ALA A 9 37.31 8.21 5.68
CA ALA A 9 35.96 8.78 5.59
C ALA A 9 34.96 7.63 5.72
N SER A 10 34.40 7.44 6.91
CA SER A 10 33.22 6.59 7.08
C SER A 10 32.05 7.24 6.39
N LEU A 11 31.60 6.67 5.26
CA LEU A 11 30.29 6.95 4.69
C LEU A 11 29.26 6.40 5.70
N LEU A 12 28.63 7.29 6.45
CA LEU A 12 27.42 6.98 7.20
C LEU A 12 26.32 6.84 6.13
N ALA A 13 26.00 5.61 5.74
CA ALA A 13 24.75 5.33 5.07
C ALA A 13 23.62 5.60 6.09
N THR A 14 22.82 6.63 5.85
CA THR A 14 21.58 6.82 6.59
C THR A 14 20.63 5.73 6.08
N ALA A 15 20.47 4.65 6.83
CA ALA A 15 19.39 3.69 6.58
C ALA A 15 18.07 4.45 6.78
N ALA A 16 17.28 4.62 5.73
CA ALA A 16 15.92 5.06 5.87
C ALA A 16 15.16 3.90 6.53
N ALA A 17 14.67 4.11 7.76
CA ALA A 17 13.97 3.06 8.51
C ALA A 17 12.51 2.87 8.04
N HIS A 18 12.06 3.62 7.04
CA HIS A 18 10.67 3.67 6.57
C HIS A 18 10.64 3.94 5.06
N GLY A 19 9.55 3.52 4.41
CA GLY A 19 9.38 3.69 2.98
C GLY A 19 8.01 4.27 2.60
N HIS A 20 7.92 4.73 1.34
CA HIS A 20 6.68 5.19 0.73
C HIS A 20 6.71 4.93 -0.78
N VAL A 21 5.55 4.90 -1.42
CA VAL A 21 5.43 4.79 -2.87
C VAL A 21 5.80 6.11 -3.52
N THR A 22 6.80 6.10 -4.38
CA THR A 22 7.30 7.27 -5.09
C THR A 22 6.54 7.55 -6.38
N ASN A 23 6.00 6.49 -7.00
CA ASN A 23 5.28 6.52 -8.26
C ASN A 23 4.53 5.21 -8.53
N ILE A 24 3.59 5.29 -9.45
CA ILE A 24 2.97 4.10 -10.03
C ILE A 24 3.27 4.04 -11.53
N VAL A 25 3.34 2.82 -12.08
CA VAL A 25 3.52 2.58 -13.52
C VAL A 25 2.35 1.78 -14.04
N VAL A 26 1.63 2.32 -15.01
CA VAL A 26 0.50 1.68 -15.69
C VAL A 26 0.83 1.54 -17.16
N ASN A 27 0.87 0.31 -17.67
CA ASN A 27 1.19 0.03 -19.08
C ASN A 27 2.49 0.70 -19.57
N GLY A 28 3.51 0.76 -18.71
CA GLY A 28 4.80 1.39 -19.00
C GLY A 28 4.83 2.91 -18.83
N VAL A 29 3.71 3.55 -18.49
CA VAL A 29 3.63 4.99 -18.24
C VAL A 29 3.83 5.27 -16.74
N TYR A 30 4.83 6.08 -16.43
CA TYR A 30 5.12 6.57 -15.09
C TYR A 30 4.15 7.67 -14.70
N TYR A 31 3.59 7.59 -13.50
CA TYR A 31 2.83 8.66 -12.85
C TYR A 31 3.41 8.94 -11.48
N ALA A 32 3.72 10.20 -11.20
CA ALA A 32 4.31 10.61 -9.93
C ALA A 32 3.39 10.29 -8.74
N GLY A 33 3.98 9.81 -7.65
CA GLY A 33 3.35 9.71 -6.34
C GLY A 33 3.35 11.05 -5.60
N TRP A 34 3.01 10.99 -4.30
CA TRP A 34 3.11 12.15 -3.43
C TRP A 34 4.55 12.27 -2.90
N ASP A 35 5.26 13.34 -3.30
CA ASP A 35 6.60 13.62 -2.78
C ASP A 35 6.51 14.16 -1.35
N ILE A 36 6.75 13.28 -0.37
CA ILE A 36 6.70 13.61 1.06
C ILE A 36 7.76 14.63 1.49
N ASN A 37 8.83 14.82 0.71
CA ASN A 37 9.91 15.75 1.03
C ASN A 37 9.66 17.18 0.54
N SER A 38 8.78 17.37 -0.45
CA SER A 38 8.58 18.66 -1.11
C SER A 38 7.13 19.14 -1.02
N TYR A 39 6.16 18.29 -1.37
CA TYR A 39 4.76 18.71 -1.57
C TYR A 39 4.06 19.22 -0.29
N PRO A 40 4.30 18.67 0.91
CA PRO A 40 3.70 19.20 2.14
C PRO A 40 4.10 20.65 2.48
N TYR A 41 5.17 21.14 1.85
CA TYR A 41 5.68 22.51 2.08
C TYR A 41 5.30 23.48 0.96
N MET A 42 4.59 23.03 -0.07
CA MET A 42 4.14 23.86 -1.19
C MET A 42 2.75 24.41 -0.90
N GLU A 43 2.55 25.71 -1.20
CA GLU A 43 1.20 26.31 -1.17
C GLU A 43 0.27 25.68 -2.20
N THR A 44 0.84 25.31 -3.37
CA THR A 44 0.12 24.62 -4.45
C THR A 44 1.00 23.47 -4.95
N PRO A 45 0.85 22.27 -4.40
CA PRO A 45 1.58 21.11 -4.89
C PRO A 45 1.11 20.70 -6.28
N PRO A 46 1.94 19.98 -7.05
CA PRO A 46 1.53 19.39 -8.32
C PRO A 46 0.31 18.47 -8.15
N VAL A 47 -0.54 18.44 -9.17
CA VAL A 47 -1.66 17.49 -9.21
C VAL A 47 -1.11 16.10 -9.53
N VAL A 48 -1.35 15.17 -8.63
CA VAL A 48 -0.99 13.76 -8.75
C VAL A 48 -2.19 12.89 -8.40
N ALA A 49 -2.14 11.60 -8.74
CA ALA A 49 -3.18 10.65 -8.37
C ALA A 49 -3.00 10.11 -6.94
N ALA A 50 -1.82 10.27 -6.35
CA ALA A 50 -1.54 9.89 -4.97
C ALA A 50 -2.16 10.88 -3.99
N TRP A 51 -2.73 10.34 -2.89
CA TRP A 51 -3.29 11.15 -1.81
C TRP A 51 -2.18 11.90 -1.06
N GLY A 52 -2.45 13.16 -0.76
CA GLY A 52 -1.52 14.02 -0.04
C GLY A 52 -1.45 13.68 1.45
N THR A 53 -0.25 13.73 2.04
CA THR A 53 -0.05 13.53 3.49
C THR A 53 1.07 14.42 4.01
N PRO A 54 0.98 14.95 5.23
CA PRO A 54 2.09 15.62 5.90
C PRO A 54 3.09 14.64 6.56
N ASN A 55 2.95 13.34 6.36
CA ASN A 55 3.86 12.31 6.90
C ASN A 55 5.23 12.34 6.21
N THR A 56 6.02 13.36 6.47
CA THR A 56 7.33 13.58 5.83
C THR A 56 8.43 12.59 6.25
N GLY A 57 8.19 11.84 7.32
CA GLY A 57 9.09 10.76 7.76
C GLY A 57 8.80 9.41 7.13
N GLY A 58 7.68 9.27 6.38
CA GLY A 58 7.25 7.98 5.83
C GLY A 58 6.98 6.91 6.88
N GLY A 59 6.84 7.30 8.16
CA GLY A 59 6.65 6.36 9.27
C GLY A 59 5.25 5.70 9.29
N PRO A 60 5.07 4.66 10.13
CA PRO A 60 3.83 3.93 10.25
C PRO A 60 2.71 4.78 10.87
N MET A 61 1.49 4.34 10.68
CA MET A 61 0.33 4.91 11.37
C MET A 61 0.27 4.43 12.81
N ASP A 62 -0.14 5.32 13.72
CA ASP A 62 -0.32 4.98 15.13
C ASP A 62 -1.59 4.11 15.32
N VAL A 63 -1.38 2.89 15.79
CA VAL A 63 -2.44 1.93 16.13
C VAL A 63 -2.61 1.72 17.64
N SER A 64 -1.96 2.53 18.47
CA SER A 64 -1.99 2.39 19.93
C SER A 64 -3.41 2.52 20.53
N SER A 65 -4.31 3.23 19.85
CA SER A 65 -5.72 3.37 20.20
C SER A 65 -6.68 2.48 19.39
N GLY A 66 -6.15 1.53 18.63
CA GLY A 66 -6.90 0.63 17.76
C GLY A 66 -6.97 1.11 16.31
N TYR A 67 -7.71 0.37 15.50
CA TYR A 67 -7.78 0.56 14.04
C TYR A 67 -8.89 1.53 13.59
N THR A 68 -9.57 2.20 14.51
CA THR A 68 -10.65 3.16 14.19
C THR A 68 -10.16 4.55 13.79
N ASN A 69 -8.82 4.80 13.83
CA ASN A 69 -8.25 6.08 13.43
C ASN A 69 -8.33 6.25 11.90
N PRO A 70 -8.95 7.35 11.38
CA PRO A 70 -9.02 7.61 9.94
C PRO A 70 -7.68 7.78 9.22
N ASP A 71 -6.58 7.96 9.94
CA ASP A 71 -5.23 8.00 9.36
C ASP A 71 -4.78 6.64 8.82
N LEU A 72 -5.36 5.55 9.33
CA LEU A 72 -5.12 4.18 8.84
C LEU A 72 -5.72 3.91 7.45
N ILE A 73 -6.56 4.82 6.94
CA ILE A 73 -7.15 4.66 5.61
C ILE A 73 -6.10 4.91 4.53
N CYS A 74 -5.48 6.12 4.51
CA CYS A 74 -4.60 6.57 3.43
C CYS A 74 -3.34 7.30 3.92
N SER A 75 -2.90 7.12 5.15
CA SER A 75 -1.79 7.79 5.84
C SER A 75 -2.24 8.96 6.74
N LEU A 76 -1.28 9.45 7.55
CA LEU A 76 -1.43 10.54 8.52
C LEU A 76 -2.09 11.77 7.89
N ASN A 77 -3.25 12.20 8.42
CA ASN A 77 -3.99 13.35 7.95
C ASN A 77 -4.13 13.43 6.42
N ALA A 78 -4.27 12.27 5.78
CA ALA A 78 -4.30 12.21 4.33
C ALA A 78 -5.48 12.98 3.74
N THR A 79 -5.20 13.72 2.67
CA THR A 79 -6.16 14.47 1.86
C THR A 79 -6.32 13.87 0.48
N ASN A 80 -7.53 13.95 -0.07
CA ASN A 80 -7.86 13.39 -1.36
C ASN A 80 -6.93 13.93 -2.46
N ALA A 81 -6.45 13.03 -3.30
CA ALA A 81 -5.76 13.43 -4.54
C ALA A 81 -6.69 14.26 -5.42
N GLN A 82 -6.14 15.26 -6.09
CA GLN A 82 -6.87 16.13 -7.00
C GLN A 82 -6.77 15.68 -8.46
N GLY A 83 -6.11 14.56 -8.70
CA GLY A 83 -6.00 13.90 -9.99
C GLY A 83 -6.28 12.41 -9.87
N HIS A 84 -6.42 11.75 -11.00
CA HIS A 84 -6.57 10.30 -11.13
C HIS A 84 -5.77 9.76 -12.31
N VAL A 85 -5.57 8.44 -12.32
CA VAL A 85 -4.96 7.73 -13.46
C VAL A 85 -6.02 6.81 -14.05
N THR A 86 -6.18 6.90 -15.37
CA THR A 86 -7.06 6.00 -16.11
C THR A 86 -6.39 4.64 -16.29
N VAL A 87 -7.09 3.56 -15.94
CA VAL A 87 -6.64 2.17 -16.02
C VAL A 87 -7.79 1.29 -16.49
N ALA A 88 -7.53 0.29 -17.32
CA ALA A 88 -8.57 -0.66 -17.70
C ALA A 88 -8.69 -1.79 -16.66
N ALA A 89 -9.90 -2.31 -16.48
CA ALA A 89 -10.10 -3.57 -15.77
C ALA A 89 -9.26 -4.68 -16.44
N GLY A 90 -8.53 -5.46 -15.66
CA GLY A 90 -7.54 -6.43 -16.13
C GLY A 90 -6.11 -5.89 -16.28
N ASP A 91 -5.91 -4.58 -16.33
CA ASP A 91 -4.59 -3.97 -16.37
C ASP A 91 -3.83 -4.15 -15.05
N LYS A 92 -2.52 -3.98 -15.13
CA LYS A 92 -1.60 -4.08 -13.98
C LYS A 92 -1.06 -2.71 -13.62
N ILE A 93 -0.94 -2.48 -12.32
CA ILE A 93 -0.29 -1.31 -11.74
C ILE A 93 0.95 -1.79 -11.00
N ASN A 94 2.12 -1.20 -11.29
CA ASN A 94 3.33 -1.42 -10.52
C ASN A 94 3.57 -0.23 -9.60
N LEU A 95 3.50 -0.46 -8.29
CA LEU A 95 3.75 0.54 -7.26
C LEU A 95 5.24 0.48 -6.91
N GLN A 96 5.96 1.57 -7.09
CA GLN A 96 7.41 1.64 -6.87
C GLN A 96 7.69 2.43 -5.59
N TRP A 97 8.38 1.77 -4.67
CA TRP A 97 8.72 2.30 -3.36
C TRP A 97 10.13 2.91 -3.32
N THR A 98 10.37 3.73 -2.31
CA THR A 98 11.74 3.92 -1.80
C THR A 98 12.26 2.58 -1.28
N GLU A 99 13.56 2.48 -0.99
CA GLU A 99 14.14 1.29 -0.38
C GLU A 99 13.36 0.90 0.91
N TRP A 100 12.88 -0.36 0.94
CA TRP A 100 12.18 -0.90 2.10
C TRP A 100 13.16 -1.65 2.99
N PRO A 101 13.11 -1.48 4.33
CA PRO A 101 14.04 -2.16 5.24
C PRO A 101 13.79 -3.67 5.28
N ASP A 102 14.83 -4.46 5.10
CA ASP A 102 14.80 -5.93 5.13
C ASP A 102 14.43 -6.53 6.50
N THR A 103 14.37 -5.71 7.54
CA THR A 103 13.96 -6.11 8.89
C THR A 103 12.48 -5.89 9.18
N HIS A 104 11.76 -5.26 8.27
CA HIS A 104 10.35 -4.88 8.44
C HIS A 104 9.40 -5.88 7.79
N HIS A 105 9.68 -7.20 8.02
CA HIS A 105 8.90 -8.30 7.43
C HIS A 105 7.41 -8.19 7.67
N GLY A 106 6.62 -8.52 6.64
CA GLY A 106 5.19 -8.58 6.75
C GLY A 106 4.42 -8.66 5.44
N PRO A 107 3.07 -8.65 5.49
CA PRO A 107 2.24 -8.75 4.31
C PRO A 107 2.23 -7.45 3.50
N VAL A 108 2.05 -7.62 2.19
CA VAL A 108 1.68 -6.56 1.24
C VAL A 108 0.25 -6.81 0.83
N ILE A 109 -0.60 -5.78 0.91
CA ILE A 109 -2.05 -5.91 0.74
C ILE A 109 -2.57 -4.77 -0.14
N ASP A 110 -3.44 -5.08 -1.08
CA ASP A 110 -4.10 -4.12 -1.95
C ASP A 110 -5.62 -4.21 -1.86
N TYR A 111 -6.26 -3.05 -1.83
CA TYR A 111 -7.70 -2.90 -1.76
C TYR A 111 -8.19 -1.91 -2.81
N LEU A 112 -9.43 -2.07 -3.25
CA LEU A 112 -10.17 -1.05 -3.98
C LEU A 112 -11.41 -0.63 -3.20
N ALA A 113 -11.77 0.66 -3.31
CA ALA A 113 -13.05 1.18 -2.86
C ALA A 113 -13.66 2.08 -3.93
N SER A 114 -14.93 1.88 -4.27
CA SER A 114 -15.64 2.78 -5.17
C SER A 114 -15.88 4.13 -4.48
N CYS A 115 -15.58 5.22 -5.18
CA CYS A 115 -15.89 6.57 -4.71
C CYS A 115 -17.37 6.92 -4.86
N ASN A 116 -18.14 6.13 -5.63
CA ASN A 116 -19.56 6.42 -5.94
C ASN A 116 -19.78 7.85 -6.46
N GLY A 117 -18.77 8.40 -7.13
CA GLY A 117 -18.70 9.79 -7.60
C GLY A 117 -17.28 10.23 -7.82
N ALA A 118 -16.96 11.46 -7.46
CA ALA A 118 -15.62 12.01 -7.57
C ALA A 118 -14.76 11.60 -6.37
N CYS A 119 -13.61 10.95 -6.61
CA CYS A 119 -12.67 10.61 -5.54
C CYS A 119 -12.02 11.85 -4.92
N GLU A 120 -11.92 12.94 -5.65
CA GLU A 120 -11.35 14.23 -5.23
C GLU A 120 -12.10 14.85 -4.04
N THR A 121 -13.35 14.46 -3.81
CA THR A 121 -14.23 15.05 -2.79
C THR A 121 -14.91 14.02 -1.89
N VAL A 122 -14.62 12.74 -2.07
CA VAL A 122 -15.22 11.68 -1.25
C VAL A 122 -14.78 11.83 0.22
N ASP A 123 -15.69 11.61 1.16
CA ASP A 123 -15.30 11.45 2.56
C ASP A 123 -14.60 10.10 2.73
N LYS A 124 -13.30 10.11 3.05
CA LYS A 124 -12.51 8.88 3.18
C LYS A 124 -13.08 7.89 4.20
N THR A 125 -13.81 8.38 5.20
CA THR A 125 -14.39 7.52 6.24
C THR A 125 -15.62 6.73 5.77
N THR A 126 -16.15 7.05 4.58
CA THR A 126 -17.26 6.34 3.95
C THR A 126 -16.79 5.34 2.88
N LEU A 127 -15.49 5.24 2.62
CA LEU A 127 -14.94 4.31 1.65
C LEU A 127 -15.00 2.88 2.19
N GLU A 128 -15.67 2.01 1.43
CA GLU A 128 -15.75 0.58 1.70
C GLU A 128 -14.76 -0.17 0.83
N PHE A 129 -13.73 -0.73 1.45
CA PHE A 129 -12.61 -1.39 0.78
C PHE A 129 -12.84 -2.90 0.67
N PHE A 130 -12.63 -3.47 -0.52
CA PHE A 130 -12.55 -4.91 -0.75
C PHE A 130 -11.13 -5.29 -1.21
N LYS A 131 -10.62 -6.41 -0.68
CA LYS A 131 -9.24 -6.85 -0.93
C LYS A 131 -9.12 -7.43 -2.34
N ILE A 132 -8.17 -6.93 -3.12
CA ILE A 132 -7.87 -7.40 -4.48
C ILE A 132 -6.54 -8.14 -4.60
N ASP A 133 -5.64 -7.96 -3.64
CA ASP A 133 -4.40 -8.72 -3.52
C ASP A 133 -3.96 -8.78 -2.06
N GLY A 134 -3.19 -9.80 -1.71
CA GLY A 134 -2.63 -9.93 -0.37
C GLY A 134 -1.67 -11.11 -0.28
N VAL A 135 -0.40 -10.81 -0.04
CA VAL A 135 0.66 -11.80 0.14
C VAL A 135 1.26 -11.63 1.54
N GLY A 136 1.18 -12.66 2.35
CA GLY A 136 1.74 -12.71 3.69
C GLY A 136 3.01 -13.56 3.76
N LEU A 137 3.01 -14.60 4.60
CA LEU A 137 4.12 -15.53 4.77
C LEU A 137 4.22 -16.46 3.53
N VAL A 138 5.32 -16.34 2.81
CA VAL A 138 5.59 -17.08 1.57
C VAL A 138 6.37 -18.38 1.84
N ASP A 139 7.35 -18.31 2.74
CA ASP A 139 8.15 -19.48 3.15
C ASP A 139 8.41 -19.41 4.67
N ASN A 140 8.02 -20.48 5.37
CA ASN A 140 8.20 -20.63 6.81
C ASN A 140 9.29 -21.65 7.19
N SER A 141 10.18 -22.00 6.27
CA SER A 141 11.27 -22.96 6.50
C SER A 141 12.32 -22.46 7.50
N ALA A 142 12.38 -21.15 7.71
CA ALA A 142 13.23 -20.46 8.68
C ALA A 142 12.44 -19.36 9.40
N VAL A 143 12.94 -18.88 10.53
CA VAL A 143 12.38 -17.75 11.27
C VAL A 143 13.21 -16.50 10.95
N PRO A 144 12.60 -15.35 10.63
CA PRO A 144 11.18 -14.99 10.68
C PRO A 144 10.35 -15.47 9.47
N GLY A 145 10.94 -16.11 8.47
CA GLY A 145 10.32 -16.53 7.23
C GLY A 145 10.59 -15.55 6.09
N VAL A 146 10.05 -15.87 4.90
CA VAL A 146 10.01 -14.98 3.72
C VAL A 146 8.59 -14.45 3.59
N TRP A 147 8.45 -13.15 3.43
CA TRP A 147 7.17 -12.45 3.45
C TRP A 147 6.86 -11.75 2.12
N GLY A 148 5.68 -11.17 2.02
CA GLY A 148 5.28 -10.40 0.84
C GLY A 148 6.20 -9.23 0.56
N ASP A 149 6.64 -8.53 1.59
CA ASP A 149 7.58 -7.41 1.46
C ASP A 149 9.00 -7.83 1.06
N ASP A 150 9.43 -9.06 1.38
CA ASP A 150 10.69 -9.60 0.84
C ASP A 150 10.60 -9.76 -0.69
N GLN A 151 9.43 -10.20 -1.22
CA GLN A 151 9.20 -10.23 -2.67
C GLN A 151 9.21 -8.83 -3.29
N LEU A 152 8.66 -7.82 -2.59
CA LEU A 152 8.72 -6.43 -3.02
C LEU A 152 10.18 -5.96 -3.13
N ILE A 153 11.03 -6.27 -2.14
CA ILE A 153 12.45 -5.94 -2.15
C ILE A 153 13.16 -6.63 -3.32
N GLU A 154 12.92 -7.94 -3.52
CA GLU A 154 13.49 -8.71 -4.64
C GLU A 154 13.09 -8.12 -6.01
N ASN A 155 11.91 -7.56 -6.12
CA ASN A 155 11.41 -6.86 -7.31
C ASN A 155 11.82 -5.38 -7.36
N ASN A 156 12.98 -5.04 -6.83
CA ASN A 156 13.54 -3.70 -6.84
C ASN A 156 12.66 -2.68 -6.12
N ASN A 157 12.19 -3.04 -4.93
CA ASN A 157 11.25 -2.25 -4.13
C ASN A 157 9.99 -1.87 -4.91
N SER A 158 9.39 -2.83 -5.59
CA SER A 158 8.16 -2.59 -6.35
C SER A 158 7.16 -3.74 -6.20
N TRP A 159 5.89 -3.40 -6.26
CA TRP A 159 4.78 -4.33 -6.15
C TRP A 159 3.85 -4.24 -7.36
N MET A 160 3.43 -5.38 -7.87
CA MET A 160 2.52 -5.47 -9.01
C MET A 160 1.15 -5.92 -8.53
N VAL A 161 0.12 -5.14 -8.80
CA VAL A 161 -1.28 -5.49 -8.54
C VAL A 161 -2.08 -5.48 -9.85
N GLN A 162 -3.02 -6.40 -10.00
CA GLN A 162 -3.93 -6.44 -11.14
C GLN A 162 -5.32 -5.92 -10.75
N ILE A 163 -5.85 -5.01 -11.53
CA ILE A 163 -7.25 -4.59 -11.39
C ILE A 163 -8.14 -5.75 -11.83
N PRO A 164 -9.13 -6.18 -11.02
CA PRO A 164 -10.00 -7.28 -11.40
C PRO A 164 -10.72 -7.03 -12.72
N GLU A 165 -10.73 -8.02 -13.62
CA GLU A 165 -11.35 -7.90 -14.96
C GLU A 165 -12.85 -7.68 -14.92
N SER A 166 -13.52 -8.22 -13.91
CA SER A 166 -14.97 -8.19 -13.78
C SER A 166 -15.52 -6.94 -13.11
N ILE A 167 -14.65 -6.07 -12.56
CA ILE A 167 -15.07 -4.88 -11.80
C ILE A 167 -15.81 -3.87 -12.69
N ALA A 168 -16.87 -3.28 -12.16
CA ALA A 168 -17.61 -2.23 -12.87
C ALA A 168 -16.73 -1.00 -13.12
N PRO A 169 -16.83 -0.33 -14.29
CA PRO A 169 -16.10 0.90 -14.54
C PRO A 169 -16.58 2.01 -13.62
N GLY A 170 -15.64 2.88 -13.19
CA GLY A 170 -15.93 3.97 -12.26
C GLY A 170 -14.68 4.59 -11.66
N ASN A 171 -14.90 5.48 -10.70
CA ASN A 171 -13.82 6.09 -9.93
C ASN A 171 -13.60 5.30 -8.65
N TYR A 172 -12.35 4.92 -8.41
CA TYR A 172 -11.95 4.09 -7.28
C TYR A 172 -10.75 4.70 -6.55
N VAL A 173 -10.64 4.39 -5.27
CA VAL A 173 -9.40 4.54 -4.51
C VAL A 173 -8.71 3.18 -4.45
N LEU A 174 -7.49 3.09 -4.98
CA LEU A 174 -6.56 2.00 -4.71
C LEU A 174 -5.86 2.31 -3.39
N ARG A 175 -5.99 1.43 -2.41
CA ARG A 175 -5.27 1.46 -1.14
C ARG A 175 -4.24 0.34 -1.12
N HIS A 176 -2.98 0.70 -1.12
CA HIS A 176 -1.84 -0.20 -1.04
C HIS A 176 -1.17 -0.06 0.33
N GLU A 177 -0.81 -1.18 0.96
CA GLU A 177 -0.30 -1.19 2.32
C GLU A 177 0.75 -2.27 2.53
N ILE A 178 1.80 -1.93 3.28
CA ILE A 178 2.67 -2.91 3.94
C ILE A 178 2.36 -2.84 5.44
N ILE A 179 2.25 -3.99 6.10
CA ILE A 179 2.14 -4.08 7.56
C ILE A 179 3.40 -4.75 8.09
N ALA A 180 4.32 -3.97 8.66
CA ALA A 180 5.54 -4.51 9.24
C ALA A 180 5.26 -5.16 10.60
N LEU A 181 5.67 -6.42 10.77
CA LEU A 181 5.32 -7.29 11.91
C LEU A 181 6.47 -7.51 12.89
N HIS A 182 7.63 -6.86 12.69
CA HIS A 182 8.82 -7.06 13.54
C HIS A 182 8.58 -6.74 15.02
N SER A 183 7.57 -5.94 15.35
CA SER A 183 7.15 -5.62 16.72
C SER A 183 5.76 -6.17 17.08
N ALA A 184 5.11 -6.91 16.17
CA ALA A 184 3.73 -7.38 16.30
C ALA A 184 3.50 -8.51 17.31
N GLY A 185 4.55 -8.97 17.98
CA GLY A 185 4.44 -9.91 19.13
C GLY A 185 3.76 -9.31 20.36
N THR A 186 3.46 -8.02 20.36
CA THR A 186 2.70 -7.30 21.39
C THR A 186 1.56 -6.52 20.75
N GLU A 187 0.46 -6.38 21.48
CA GLU A 187 -0.69 -5.58 21.01
C GLU A 187 -0.26 -4.14 20.66
N GLY A 188 -0.72 -3.64 19.52
CA GLY A 188 -0.33 -2.34 18.98
C GLY A 188 1.08 -2.26 18.41
N GLY A 189 1.80 -3.40 18.30
CA GLY A 189 3.16 -3.44 17.76
C GLY A 189 3.26 -3.60 16.25
N ALA A 190 2.18 -3.96 15.56
CA ALA A 190 2.13 -3.97 14.10
C ALA A 190 2.23 -2.53 13.57
N GLN A 191 2.95 -2.34 12.46
CA GLN A 191 3.19 -1.03 11.85
C GLN A 191 2.57 -0.97 10.46
N ASN A 192 1.54 -0.15 10.30
CA ASN A 192 0.80 0.00 9.06
C ASN A 192 1.31 1.17 8.22
N TYR A 193 1.55 0.94 6.92
CA TYR A 193 2.06 1.93 5.95
C TYR A 193 1.10 2.09 4.76
N PRO A 194 -0.14 2.56 4.99
CA PRO A 194 -1.14 2.70 3.93
C PRO A 194 -0.86 3.91 3.05
N GLN A 195 -1.11 3.74 1.75
CA GLN A 195 -1.04 4.79 0.74
C GLN A 195 -2.16 4.62 -0.28
N CYS A 196 -2.74 5.72 -0.75
CA CYS A 196 -3.89 5.70 -1.63
C CYS A 196 -3.64 6.43 -2.94
N PHE A 197 -4.29 5.94 -4.00
CA PHE A 197 -4.26 6.51 -5.34
C PHE A 197 -5.67 6.56 -5.93
N ASN A 198 -6.05 7.68 -6.54
CA ASN A 198 -7.28 7.76 -7.31
C ASN A 198 -7.11 7.13 -8.68
N LEU A 199 -8.00 6.23 -9.03
CA LEU A 199 -8.06 5.56 -10.32
C LEU A 199 -9.40 5.83 -11.00
N GLN A 200 -9.38 6.03 -12.31
CA GLN A 200 -10.57 5.88 -13.16
C GLN A 200 -10.48 4.52 -13.84
N ILE A 201 -11.26 3.56 -13.39
CA ILE A 201 -11.31 2.23 -13.99
C ILE A 201 -12.26 2.24 -15.19
N THR A 202 -11.77 1.77 -16.33
CA THR A 202 -12.53 1.61 -17.57
C THR A 202 -12.74 0.13 -17.87
N GLY A 203 -13.75 -0.21 -18.64
CA GLY A 203 -14.02 -1.60 -18.99
C GLY A 203 -15.50 -1.89 -19.16
N SER A 204 -15.86 -3.17 -19.19
CA SER A 204 -17.22 -3.65 -19.33
C SER A 204 -17.65 -4.62 -18.22
N GLY A 205 -16.86 -4.72 -17.14
CA GLY A 205 -17.21 -5.48 -15.95
C GLY A 205 -18.47 -4.91 -15.29
N THR A 206 -19.11 -5.71 -14.45
CA THR A 206 -20.38 -5.35 -13.79
C THR A 206 -20.33 -5.61 -12.29
N ASP A 207 -19.23 -6.12 -11.77
CA ASP A 207 -19.13 -6.47 -10.37
C ASP A 207 -18.93 -5.22 -9.52
N GLU A 208 -19.74 -5.11 -8.48
CA GLU A 208 -19.68 -4.08 -7.44
C GLU A 208 -19.53 -4.78 -6.08
N PRO A 209 -18.31 -5.22 -5.72
CA PRO A 209 -18.09 -5.95 -4.48
C PRO A 209 -18.43 -5.09 -3.26
N THR A 210 -19.09 -5.71 -2.29
CA THR A 210 -19.28 -5.10 -0.97
C THR A 210 -17.94 -5.04 -0.26
N GLY A 211 -17.59 -3.86 0.27
CA GLY A 211 -16.36 -3.64 1.02
C GLY A 211 -16.58 -3.56 2.53
N THR A 212 -15.51 -3.21 3.23
CA THR A 212 -15.46 -2.91 4.66
C THR A 212 -14.94 -1.49 4.82
N LEU A 213 -15.52 -0.73 5.75
CA LEU A 213 -15.04 0.64 6.03
C LEU A 213 -13.55 0.64 6.35
N GLY A 214 -12.83 1.63 5.85
CA GLY A 214 -11.38 1.72 6.05
C GLY A 214 -10.93 1.78 7.52
N THR A 215 -11.83 2.19 8.42
CA THR A 215 -11.63 2.19 9.88
C THR A 215 -12.05 0.88 10.56
N GLU A 216 -12.49 -0.12 9.81
CA GLU A 216 -12.96 -1.42 10.29
C GLU A 216 -12.21 -2.59 9.62
N LEU A 217 -11.15 -2.29 8.84
CA LEU A 217 -10.38 -3.31 8.12
C LEU A 217 -9.68 -4.31 9.04
N TYR A 218 -9.25 -3.87 10.23
CA TYR A 218 -8.46 -4.69 11.15
C TYR A 218 -8.89 -4.50 12.59
N THR A 219 -8.51 -5.49 13.46
CA THR A 219 -8.58 -5.35 14.92
C THR A 219 -7.21 -5.62 15.56
N LEU A 220 -6.99 -5.12 16.79
CA LEU A 220 -5.70 -5.27 17.48
C LEU A 220 -5.35 -6.73 17.81
N ASP A 221 -6.36 -7.56 17.99
CA ASP A 221 -6.26 -8.99 18.38
C ASP A 221 -6.37 -9.97 17.20
N GLU A 222 -6.52 -9.46 15.98
CA GLU A 222 -6.57 -10.28 14.76
C GLU A 222 -5.26 -11.06 14.58
N ALA A 223 -5.35 -12.34 14.24
CA ALA A 223 -4.21 -13.26 14.17
C ALA A 223 -3.12 -12.80 13.17
N GLY A 224 -3.50 -12.08 12.12
CA GLY A 224 -2.56 -11.47 11.17
C GLY A 224 -1.94 -10.15 11.62
N ILE A 225 -2.43 -9.57 12.74
CA ILE A 225 -1.95 -8.31 13.33
C ILE A 225 -1.16 -8.58 14.62
N LEU A 226 -1.71 -9.38 15.54
CA LEU A 226 -1.03 -9.76 16.78
C LEU A 226 -0.31 -11.10 16.59
N VAL A 227 0.91 -11.07 16.11
CA VAL A 227 1.68 -12.25 15.76
C VAL A 227 3.16 -12.08 16.08
N ASN A 228 3.77 -13.13 16.65
CA ASN A 228 5.23 -13.16 16.87
C ASN A 228 5.91 -13.87 15.70
N ILE A 229 6.43 -13.10 14.74
CA ILE A 229 7.14 -13.65 13.58
C ILE A 229 8.50 -14.27 13.91
N TYR A 230 9.03 -14.06 15.11
CA TYR A 230 10.28 -14.67 15.60
C TYR A 230 10.06 -16.01 16.29
N ALA A 231 8.81 -16.51 16.29
CA ALA A 231 8.48 -17.89 16.60
C ALA A 231 8.20 -18.67 15.32
N SER A 232 8.29 -20.01 15.39
CA SER A 232 7.88 -20.85 14.24
C SER A 232 6.38 -20.70 14.03
N LEU A 233 5.99 -20.36 12.80
CA LEU A 233 4.61 -20.27 12.36
C LEU A 233 4.30 -21.41 11.40
N ASP A 234 3.22 -22.16 11.65
CA ASP A 234 2.76 -23.21 10.73
C ASP A 234 2.04 -22.59 9.50
N SER A 235 1.38 -21.44 9.71
CA SER A 235 0.68 -20.68 8.68
C SER A 235 0.50 -19.23 9.13
N TYR A 236 0.16 -18.35 8.19
CA TYR A 236 -0.19 -16.96 8.45
C TYR A 236 -1.43 -16.59 7.63
N GLU A 237 -2.41 -15.98 8.28
CA GLU A 237 -3.58 -15.43 7.61
C GLU A 237 -3.38 -13.93 7.38
N VAL A 238 -3.47 -13.51 6.11
CA VAL A 238 -3.36 -12.08 5.75
C VAL A 238 -4.54 -11.32 6.34
N PRO A 239 -4.30 -10.31 7.21
CA PRO A 239 -5.37 -9.65 7.95
C PRO A 239 -6.37 -8.91 7.07
N GLY A 240 -7.52 -8.59 7.66
CA GLY A 240 -8.62 -7.87 7.00
C GLY A 240 -9.59 -8.78 6.23
N PRO A 241 -10.53 -8.20 5.48
CA PRO A 241 -11.57 -8.95 4.78
C PRO A 241 -10.99 -9.99 3.81
N ALA A 242 -11.77 -11.02 3.52
CA ALA A 242 -11.40 -12.06 2.56
C ALA A 242 -11.08 -11.45 1.18
N LEU A 243 -10.19 -12.12 0.43
CA LEU A 243 -9.86 -11.74 -0.93
C LEU A 243 -11.14 -11.79 -1.80
N TYR A 244 -11.37 -10.74 -2.59
CA TYR A 244 -12.47 -10.70 -3.54
C TYR A 244 -12.35 -11.86 -4.55
N SER A 245 -13.44 -12.57 -4.79
CA SER A 245 -13.43 -13.79 -5.60
C SER A 245 -13.08 -13.56 -7.08
N GLY A 246 -13.24 -12.34 -7.58
CA GLY A 246 -12.83 -11.92 -8.93
C GLY A 246 -11.40 -11.39 -9.00
N ALA A 247 -10.68 -11.35 -7.88
CA ALA A 247 -9.27 -10.95 -7.85
C ALA A 247 -8.37 -12.04 -8.47
N SER A 248 -7.24 -11.64 -9.02
CA SER A 248 -6.27 -12.53 -9.63
C SER A 248 -4.91 -12.32 -8.97
N SER A 249 -4.35 -13.38 -8.39
CA SER A 249 -2.94 -13.35 -7.97
C SER A 249 -2.04 -13.36 -9.19
N ILE A 250 -1.03 -12.50 -9.20
CA ILE A 250 -0.07 -12.37 -10.31
C ILE A 250 1.35 -12.54 -9.79
N ALA A 251 2.22 -13.02 -10.67
CA ALA A 251 3.65 -13.06 -10.35
C ALA A 251 4.19 -11.64 -10.22
N GLN A 252 4.98 -11.42 -9.16
CA GLN A 252 5.61 -10.15 -8.94
C GLN A 252 6.71 -9.88 -9.98
N ALA A 253 6.75 -8.65 -10.49
CA ALA A 253 7.72 -8.18 -11.46
C ALA A 253 7.80 -6.65 -11.42
N THR A 254 8.96 -6.10 -11.76
CA THR A 254 9.13 -4.65 -11.94
C THR A 254 8.68 -4.24 -13.34
N SER A 255 7.91 -3.15 -13.46
CA SER A 255 7.56 -2.57 -14.74
C SER A 255 8.64 -1.64 -15.26
N ALA A 256 9.02 -1.81 -16.54
CA ALA A 256 9.85 -0.84 -17.24
C ALA A 256 9.04 0.43 -17.50
N ILE A 257 9.69 1.59 -17.28
CA ILE A 257 9.12 2.91 -17.61
C ILE A 257 9.50 3.24 -19.04
N THR A 258 8.51 3.41 -19.91
CA THR A 258 8.69 3.75 -21.33
C THR A 258 8.22 5.17 -21.67
N ALA A 259 7.35 5.74 -20.82
CA ALA A 259 6.83 7.09 -20.97
C ALA A 259 6.52 7.71 -19.60
N THR A 260 6.32 9.03 -19.56
CA THR A 260 5.84 9.76 -18.38
C THR A 260 4.46 10.32 -18.67
N GLY A 261 3.50 10.06 -17.78
CA GLY A 261 2.16 10.61 -17.80
C GLY A 261 1.95 11.67 -16.72
N THR A 262 0.85 12.37 -16.84
CA THR A 262 0.37 13.31 -15.82
C THR A 262 -1.01 12.83 -15.36
N ALA A 263 -1.29 12.92 -14.05
CA ALA A 263 -2.61 12.62 -13.53
C ALA A 263 -3.66 13.54 -14.17
N GLU A 264 -4.78 12.96 -14.53
CA GLU A 264 -5.91 13.69 -15.11
C GLU A 264 -6.70 14.40 -14.01
N THR A 265 -7.27 15.56 -14.33
CA THR A 265 -8.11 16.33 -13.41
C THR A 265 -9.57 16.33 -13.87
N GLY A 266 -10.46 16.44 -12.92
CA GLY A 266 -11.91 16.48 -13.17
C GLY A 266 -12.60 15.13 -12.90
N THR A 267 -13.92 15.20 -12.76
CA THR A 267 -14.73 14.00 -12.55
C THR A 267 -14.79 13.22 -13.88
N GLY A 268 -14.08 12.11 -13.95
CA GLY A 268 -14.14 11.20 -15.09
C GLY A 268 -15.61 10.80 -15.35
N GLY A 269 -16.18 11.35 -16.41
CA GLY A 269 -17.47 10.87 -16.91
C GLY A 269 -17.25 9.50 -17.53
N ALA A 270 -18.19 8.57 -17.34
CA ALA A 270 -18.16 7.21 -17.89
C ALA A 270 -18.27 7.19 -19.42
N THR A 271 -17.44 7.95 -20.12
CA THR A 271 -17.31 7.92 -21.58
C THR A 271 -15.88 8.39 -21.93
N ALA A 272 -14.90 7.55 -21.64
CA ALA A 272 -13.55 7.78 -22.14
C ALA A 272 -13.31 6.93 -23.39
N THR A 273 -13.51 7.53 -24.56
CA THR A 273 -12.89 7.04 -25.78
C THR A 273 -11.39 7.29 -25.63
N ALA A 274 -10.63 6.23 -25.47
CA ALA A 274 -9.17 6.32 -25.39
C ALA A 274 -8.61 6.93 -26.69
N THR A 275 -8.25 8.21 -26.66
CA THR A 275 -7.45 8.82 -27.71
C THR A 275 -6.00 8.71 -27.26
N ALA A 276 -5.34 7.63 -27.67
CA ALA A 276 -3.89 7.53 -27.56
C ALA A 276 -3.26 8.55 -28.49
N SER A 277 -2.83 9.68 -27.95
CA SER A 277 -1.99 10.65 -28.66
C SER A 277 -0.56 10.12 -28.64
N ALA A 278 -0.23 9.23 -29.56
CA ALA A 278 1.14 8.89 -29.86
C ALA A 278 1.75 10.06 -30.66
N THR A 279 2.52 10.90 -29.99
CA THR A 279 3.39 11.86 -30.66
C THR A 279 4.61 11.10 -31.14
N GLU A 280 4.55 10.60 -32.37
CA GLU A 280 5.72 10.09 -33.07
C GLU A 280 6.62 11.26 -33.44
N SER A 281 7.75 11.36 -32.76
CA SER A 281 8.87 12.18 -33.21
C SER A 281 9.85 11.27 -33.96
N ALA A 282 9.57 11.05 -35.24
CA ALA A 282 10.50 10.40 -36.13
C ALA A 282 11.24 11.42 -36.95
N THR A 283 12.47 11.72 -36.56
CA THR A 283 13.44 12.37 -37.45
C THR A 283 14.57 11.37 -37.66
N ALA A 284 14.54 10.68 -38.77
CA ALA A 284 15.72 9.99 -39.32
C ALA A 284 15.78 10.22 -40.82
N THR A 285 16.59 11.19 -41.18
CA THR A 285 17.06 11.40 -42.56
C THR A 285 18.13 10.36 -42.88
N ALA A 286 17.85 9.47 -43.82
CA ALA A 286 18.88 8.68 -44.47
C ALA A 286 18.62 8.62 -45.96
N THR A 287 19.42 9.43 -46.68
CA THR A 287 19.58 9.40 -48.12
C THR A 287 20.41 8.18 -48.50
N ALA A 288 19.88 7.30 -49.35
CA ALA A 288 20.73 6.43 -50.18
C ALA A 288 20.03 6.11 -51.49
N THR A 289 20.67 6.55 -52.54
CA THR A 289 20.40 6.37 -53.97
C THR A 289 20.90 5.00 -54.40
N SER A 290 20.17 4.30 -55.21
CA SER A 290 20.52 3.74 -56.52
C SER A 290 19.79 2.46 -56.90
N SER A 291 19.02 2.57 -57.91
CA SER A 291 18.86 1.79 -59.13
C SER A 291 19.26 0.28 -59.13
N ALA A 292 18.30 -0.54 -59.52
CA ALA A 292 18.47 -1.42 -60.68
C ALA A 292 17.23 -2.31 -60.92
N THR A 293 16.83 -2.30 -62.13
CA THR A 293 15.85 -2.99 -62.96
C THR A 293 16.04 -4.51 -62.98
N SER A 294 14.95 -5.26 -63.04
CA SER A 294 14.58 -6.26 -64.07
C SER A 294 13.68 -7.35 -63.55
N THR A 295 12.49 -7.37 -64.06
CA THR A 295 11.82 -8.28 -65.05
C THR A 295 11.49 -9.73 -64.59
N PHE A 296 10.14 -9.94 -64.71
CA PHE A 296 9.39 -11.14 -65.15
C PHE A 296 9.67 -12.54 -64.53
N SER A 297 8.64 -13.17 -63.99
CA SER A 297 7.87 -14.20 -64.69
C SER A 297 6.74 -14.77 -63.85
N THR A 298 5.59 -14.81 -64.46
CA THR A 298 4.36 -15.56 -64.16
C THR A 298 4.61 -17.10 -64.13
N SER A 299 3.96 -17.81 -63.18
CA SER A 299 3.44 -19.13 -63.45
C SER A 299 2.34 -19.50 -62.44
N SER A 300 1.17 -19.62 -62.97
CA SER A 300 0.03 -20.30 -62.40
C SER A 300 0.18 -21.83 -62.51
N ILE A 301 -0.19 -22.57 -61.46
CA ILE A 301 -0.71 -23.93 -61.64
C ILE A 301 -1.77 -24.18 -60.53
N ARG A 302 -2.96 -24.55 -61.03
CA ARG A 302 -4.10 -25.16 -60.32
C ARG A 302 -3.80 -26.63 -60.02
N SER A 303 -4.42 -27.15 -58.96
CA SER A 303 -5.24 -28.39 -58.87
C SER A 303 -5.36 -28.81 -57.43
N SER A 304 -6.55 -28.77 -56.89
CA SER A 304 -7.62 -29.79 -56.85
C SER A 304 -7.44 -30.89 -55.78
N ALA A 305 -8.34 -30.81 -54.82
CA ALA A 305 -9.18 -31.91 -54.24
C ALA A 305 -8.51 -33.05 -53.48
N SER A 306 -8.87 -33.25 -52.25
CA SER A 306 -9.85 -34.27 -51.82
C SER A 306 -9.95 -34.39 -50.31
N VAL A 307 -11.19 -34.45 -49.85
CA VAL A 307 -11.62 -34.89 -48.51
C VAL A 307 -11.61 -36.42 -48.50
N PRO A 308 -11.33 -37.07 -47.37
CA PRO A 308 -12.30 -38.03 -46.87
C PRO A 308 -12.55 -37.94 -45.34
N SER A 309 -13.78 -37.85 -45.03
CA SER A 309 -14.66 -38.60 -44.10
C SER A 309 -14.10 -39.26 -42.84
N ASN A 310 -14.73 -38.89 -41.78
CA ASN A 310 -14.95 -39.45 -40.46
C ASN A 310 -15.01 -40.99 -40.35
N PRO A 311 -14.65 -41.58 -39.19
CA PRO A 311 -15.79 -42.18 -38.47
C PRO A 311 -15.88 -41.84 -36.96
N SER A 312 -17.10 -41.70 -36.55
CA SER A 312 -17.62 -41.70 -35.17
C SER A 312 -17.15 -42.90 -34.36
N THR A 313 -16.74 -42.69 -33.15
CA THR A 313 -16.82 -43.70 -32.09
C THR A 313 -17.59 -43.16 -30.90
N THR A 314 -18.71 -43.75 -30.69
CA THR A 314 -19.59 -43.68 -29.53
C THR A 314 -18.85 -44.20 -28.32
N SER A 315 -18.78 -43.42 -27.22
CA SER A 315 -18.38 -43.91 -25.93
C SER A 315 -19.49 -43.58 -24.90
N THR A 316 -19.99 -44.63 -24.36
CA THR A 316 -21.07 -44.79 -23.40
C THR A 316 -20.77 -44.08 -22.08
N ALA A 317 -21.66 -43.27 -21.61
CA ALA A 317 -21.64 -42.66 -20.28
C ALA A 317 -22.07 -43.73 -19.24
N THR A 318 -21.20 -44.05 -18.30
CA THR A 318 -21.55 -44.80 -17.10
C THR A 318 -21.74 -43.81 -15.96
N SER A 319 -22.98 -43.64 -15.53
CA SER A 319 -23.35 -42.88 -14.34
C SER A 319 -22.99 -43.68 -13.08
N VAL A 320 -22.12 -43.15 -12.24
CA VAL A 320 -21.93 -43.65 -10.90
C VAL A 320 -22.74 -42.76 -9.95
N GLN A 321 -23.77 -43.35 -9.41
CA GLN A 321 -24.62 -42.78 -8.36
C GLN A 321 -23.89 -42.90 -7.02
N THR A 322 -23.50 -41.78 -6.41
CA THR A 322 -22.98 -41.76 -5.05
C THR A 322 -24.12 -41.40 -4.11
N THR A 323 -24.47 -42.35 -3.27
CA THR A 323 -25.47 -42.24 -2.20
C THR A 323 -24.96 -41.30 -1.11
N GLN A 324 -25.73 -40.26 -0.82
CA GLN A 324 -25.57 -39.39 0.34
C GLN A 324 -26.21 -40.10 1.56
N SER A 325 -25.39 -40.37 2.59
CA SER A 325 -25.86 -40.72 3.92
C SER A 325 -26.13 -39.45 4.72
N ALA A 326 -27.40 -39.20 5.00
CA ALA A 326 -27.83 -38.13 5.90
C ALA A 326 -27.57 -38.54 7.35
N THR A 327 -26.71 -37.82 8.04
CA THR A 327 -26.56 -37.94 9.49
C THR A 327 -27.51 -36.97 10.18
N THR A 328 -28.51 -37.49 10.81
CA THR A 328 -29.49 -36.76 11.62
C THR A 328 -28.84 -36.35 12.93
N VAL A 329 -28.65 -35.07 13.17
CA VAL A 329 -28.26 -34.52 14.48
C VAL A 329 -29.53 -34.29 15.30
N THR A 330 -29.69 -35.07 16.36
CA THR A 330 -30.79 -34.92 17.32
C THR A 330 -30.45 -33.81 18.31
N THR A 331 -31.18 -32.71 18.25
CA THR A 331 -31.11 -31.62 19.23
C THR A 331 -31.88 -32.00 20.47
N THR A 332 -31.17 -32.19 21.57
CA THR A 332 -31.79 -32.38 22.89
C THR A 332 -31.93 -31.04 23.59
N THR A 333 -33.15 -30.54 23.63
CA THR A 333 -33.53 -29.37 24.42
C THR A 333 -33.62 -29.76 25.89
N ARG A 334 -32.84 -29.19 26.76
CA ARG A 334 -32.96 -29.34 28.21
C ARG A 334 -33.42 -28.01 28.80
N THR A 335 -34.70 -27.97 29.14
CA THR A 335 -35.36 -26.93 29.96
C THR A 335 -35.07 -27.23 31.42
N THR A 336 -34.54 -26.28 32.20
CA THR A 336 -34.70 -26.25 33.64
C THR A 336 -34.80 -24.82 34.17
N SER A 337 -35.80 -24.67 34.96
CA SER A 337 -36.41 -23.52 35.61
C SER A 337 -35.50 -22.84 36.64
N ALA A 338 -35.77 -21.52 36.84
CA ALA A 338 -35.39 -20.72 38.01
C ALA A 338 -36.25 -21.07 39.24
N PRO A 339 -36.12 -20.47 40.46
CA PRO A 339 -35.37 -19.33 40.93
C PRO A 339 -34.60 -19.57 42.27
N GLY A 340 -33.66 -18.69 42.62
CA GLY A 340 -33.00 -18.74 43.96
C GLY A 340 -32.37 -17.41 44.33
N THR A 341 -33.11 -16.67 45.08
CA THR A 341 -32.85 -15.71 46.16
C THR A 341 -31.48 -15.05 46.32
N LEU A 342 -31.52 -13.74 46.24
CA LEU A 342 -30.58 -12.71 46.65
C LEU A 342 -30.11 -12.88 48.11
N THR A 343 -28.81 -12.89 48.36
CA THR A 343 -28.22 -12.57 49.67
C THR A 343 -27.04 -11.61 49.46
N THR A 344 -27.26 -10.42 49.94
CA THR A 344 -26.29 -9.33 50.05
C THR A 344 -25.26 -9.66 51.11
N ALA A 345 -23.99 -9.77 50.78
CA ALA A 345 -22.90 -9.80 51.75
C ALA A 345 -22.13 -8.47 51.66
N THR A 346 -22.32 -7.65 52.67
CA THR A 346 -21.58 -6.41 52.90
C THR A 346 -20.25 -6.80 53.55
N SER A 347 -19.15 -6.60 52.84
CA SER A 347 -17.81 -6.69 53.40
C SER A 347 -17.27 -5.29 53.61
N SER A 348 -17.16 -4.88 54.86
CA SER A 348 -16.47 -3.66 55.29
C SER A 348 -14.97 -3.84 55.14
N ALA A 349 -14.32 -3.13 54.25
CA ALA A 349 -12.87 -3.04 54.17
C ALA A 349 -12.38 -1.80 54.89
N THR A 350 -11.61 -2.02 55.92
CA THR A 350 -10.90 -1.00 56.72
C THR A 350 -9.81 -0.37 55.93
N SER A 351 -9.91 0.94 55.68
CA SER A 351 -8.87 1.74 55.03
C SER A 351 -7.71 2.05 56.00
N THR A 352 -6.54 1.51 55.74
CA THR A 352 -5.29 1.98 56.31
C THR A 352 -4.69 3.01 55.39
N THR A 353 -4.66 4.24 55.83
CA THR A 353 -3.97 5.36 55.18
C THR A 353 -2.46 5.21 55.35
N VAL A 354 -1.76 4.96 54.24
CA VAL A 354 -0.33 5.16 54.15
C VAL A 354 -0.10 6.40 53.30
N SER A 355 0.45 7.44 53.95
CA SER A 355 0.87 8.67 53.32
C SER A 355 2.00 8.46 52.34
N ALA A 356 1.79 8.66 51.04
CA ALA A 356 2.83 8.75 50.03
C ALA A 356 3.25 10.23 49.84
N PRO A 357 4.53 10.52 49.57
CA PRO A 357 4.98 11.88 49.32
C PRO A 357 4.48 12.39 47.97
N THR A 358 3.84 13.54 48.04
CA THR A 358 3.34 14.31 46.90
C THR A 358 4.51 14.88 46.10
N THR A 359 4.80 14.32 44.94
CA THR A 359 5.48 15.07 43.90
C THR A 359 4.44 15.30 42.79
N ALA A 360 4.04 16.54 42.64
CA ALA A 360 3.18 17.01 41.58
C ALA A 360 3.84 16.77 40.20
N PRO A 361 3.09 16.32 39.16
CA PRO A 361 3.58 16.40 37.81
C PRO A 361 3.59 17.86 37.39
N THR A 362 4.80 18.37 37.11
CA THR A 362 4.97 19.64 36.43
C THR A 362 4.38 19.51 35.02
N THR A 363 3.24 20.13 34.83
CA THR A 363 2.69 20.46 33.51
C THR A 363 3.73 21.29 32.76
N SER A 364 4.44 20.70 31.83
CA SER A 364 5.26 21.44 30.87
C SER A 364 4.31 22.14 29.88
N THR A 365 4.05 23.40 30.14
CA THR A 365 3.51 24.34 29.16
C THR A 365 4.46 24.34 27.95
N PRO A 366 3.93 24.30 26.69
CA PRO A 366 4.82 24.47 25.54
C PRO A 366 5.48 25.84 25.61
N PRO A 367 6.79 25.96 25.36
CA PRO A 367 7.45 27.25 25.41
C PRO A 367 6.91 28.15 24.30
N SER A 368 6.40 29.30 24.70
CA SER A 368 6.07 30.41 23.83
C SER A 368 7.32 30.80 23.02
N SER A 369 7.14 31.06 21.74
CA SER A 369 8.10 31.63 20.81
C SER A 369 8.77 32.87 21.39
N GLY A 370 10.08 32.74 21.73
CA GLY A 370 10.91 33.86 22.19
C GLY A 370 12.35 33.44 22.33
N GLU A 371 13.18 34.01 21.46
CA GLU A 371 14.63 34.21 21.49
C GLU A 371 15.53 33.16 22.20
N GLY A 372 16.33 32.44 21.41
CA GLY A 372 17.68 32.01 21.82
C GLY A 372 17.86 30.58 22.35
N GLY A 373 16.86 29.71 22.30
CA GLY A 373 17.01 28.31 22.70
C GLY A 373 17.57 27.42 21.58
N ALA A 374 18.47 26.44 21.93
CA ALA A 374 18.87 25.41 20.98
C ALA A 374 17.70 24.43 20.72
N GLN A 375 17.55 24.01 19.46
CA GLN A 375 16.54 23.01 19.05
C GLN A 375 16.96 21.62 19.56
N ALA A 376 15.96 20.85 20.03
CA ALA A 376 16.20 19.47 20.41
C ALA A 376 16.57 18.60 19.18
N ILE A 377 17.18 17.45 19.45
CA ILE A 377 17.49 16.46 18.40
C ILE A 377 16.19 16.13 17.64
N TYR A 378 16.27 16.04 16.32
CA TYR A 378 15.19 15.83 15.36
C TYR A 378 14.20 17.01 15.20
N GLN A 379 14.42 18.17 15.82
CA GLN A 379 13.63 19.36 15.57
C GLN A 379 14.18 20.15 14.38
N GLN A 380 13.30 20.90 13.71
CA GLN A 380 13.68 21.77 12.60
C GLN A 380 14.60 22.89 13.10
N CYS A 381 15.72 23.13 12.37
CA CYS A 381 16.72 24.14 12.70
C CYS A 381 17.01 25.11 11.54
N GLY A 382 16.28 25.02 10.41
CA GLY A 382 16.48 25.89 9.26
C GLY A 382 15.57 25.59 8.09
N GLY A 383 15.63 26.44 7.08
CA GLY A 383 14.85 26.37 5.84
C GLY A 383 14.35 27.74 5.41
N ILE A 384 13.91 27.88 4.14
CA ILE A 384 13.30 29.12 3.65
C ILE A 384 12.02 29.36 4.44
N ASN A 385 11.85 30.58 4.98
CA ASN A 385 10.74 31.03 5.84
C ASN A 385 10.74 30.45 7.28
N TYR A 386 11.72 29.64 7.67
CA TYR A 386 11.84 29.19 9.06
C TYR A 386 12.21 30.36 9.99
N LYS A 387 11.47 30.50 11.10
CA LYS A 387 11.62 31.60 12.09
C LYS A 387 12.03 31.09 13.48
N GLY A 388 12.23 29.79 13.64
CA GLY A 388 12.65 29.20 14.90
C GLY A 388 14.15 29.31 15.16
N ALA A 389 14.64 28.74 16.28
CA ALA A 389 16.06 28.68 16.60
C ALA A 389 16.81 27.82 15.57
N THR A 390 17.97 28.29 15.15
CA THR A 390 18.82 27.58 14.16
C THR A 390 19.98 26.81 14.79
N ALA A 391 20.20 26.97 16.10
CA ALA A 391 21.17 26.22 16.86
C ALA A 391 20.57 24.90 17.34
N CYS A 392 21.32 23.81 17.30
CA CYS A 392 20.94 22.51 17.82
C CYS A 392 21.47 22.27 19.21
N ALA A 393 20.82 21.39 19.99
CA ALA A 393 21.28 20.94 21.31
C ALA A 393 22.67 20.31 21.23
N GLU A 394 23.40 20.32 22.37
CA GLU A 394 24.74 19.75 22.47
C GLU A 394 24.75 18.29 22.00
N GLY A 395 25.76 17.93 21.20
CA GLY A 395 25.88 16.61 20.57
C GLY A 395 25.05 16.44 19.30
N SER A 396 24.43 17.54 18.77
CA SER A 396 23.72 17.52 17.51
C SER A 396 24.10 18.68 16.59
N SER A 397 23.91 18.51 15.29
CA SER A 397 24.20 19.51 14.26
C SER A 397 23.01 19.73 13.35
N CYS A 398 22.86 20.97 12.83
CA CYS A 398 21.79 21.30 11.90
C CYS A 398 22.14 20.80 10.49
N HIS A 399 21.48 19.74 10.07
CA HIS A 399 21.67 19.15 8.75
C HIS A 399 20.63 19.68 7.76
N LYS A 400 21.11 20.17 6.61
CA LYS A 400 20.26 20.69 5.54
C LYS A 400 19.84 19.56 4.60
N TYR A 401 18.56 19.25 4.56
CA TYR A 401 17.99 18.27 3.62
C TYR A 401 17.61 18.91 2.27
N ASN A 402 17.01 20.11 2.32
CA ASN A 402 16.61 20.86 1.11
C ASN A 402 16.58 22.38 1.42
N PRO A 403 16.25 23.24 0.44
CA PRO A 403 16.18 24.69 0.68
C PRO A 403 15.15 25.10 1.73
N TYR A 404 14.14 24.30 1.99
CA TYR A 404 13.01 24.65 2.86
C TYR A 404 13.09 23.98 4.25
N TYR A 405 13.98 22.98 4.43
CA TYR A 405 14.03 22.19 5.65
C TYR A 405 15.45 21.80 6.06
N SER A 406 15.77 22.07 7.32
CA SER A 406 16.98 21.58 7.98
C SER A 406 16.59 21.06 9.37
N GLN A 407 17.25 20.01 9.85
CA GLN A 407 16.92 19.32 11.10
C GLN A 407 18.15 19.11 11.96
N CYS A 408 17.98 19.19 13.27
CA CYS A 408 19.03 18.82 14.23
C CYS A 408 19.16 17.30 14.27
N ILE A 409 20.31 16.78 13.86
CA ILE A 409 20.64 15.36 13.94
C ILE A 409 21.82 15.13 14.88
N PRO A 410 21.97 13.96 15.50
CA PRO A 410 23.17 13.61 16.28
C PRO A 410 24.45 13.85 15.47
N ALA A 411 25.49 14.42 16.14
CA ALA A 411 26.76 14.81 15.49
C ALA A 411 27.73 13.62 15.37
#